data_56cc5d0f0f1ba189c5042bfc899456c2
#
_entry.id   56cc5d0f0f1ba189c5042bfc899456c2
#
_cell.length_a   1.000
_cell.length_b   1.000
_cell.length_c   1.000
_cell.angle_alpha   90.00
_cell.angle_beta   90.00
_cell.angle_gamma   90.00
#
_symmetry.space_group_name_H-M   'P 1'
#
loop_
_entity.id
_entity.type
_entity.pdbx_description
1 polymer ?
#
loop_
_entity_poly.entity_id
_entity_poly.type
_entity_poly.pdbx_seq_one_letter_code
_entity_poly.pdbx_strand_id
1 'polypeptide(L)'
;MSIACEFAYAKPAGLKEALRLLARNVPGGAIPLAGGTDLVAWLRDGAVSPGVLVDLKGLAELRGIRLQGGRLRIGAGTTFAEIIASPLVRRHAPILAEAAGMVASVGVRNRATVGGNLCSAVPCCDSGPALLVYHATLHVATARGLKAIPANKWFLGPRRTALARGGILTAISLPVAKHAGAFAKLKRYRGEDLAQASVAVRVDAKGAWQVAYGSVAPTPIRGPKVERLLKGQKKPAAALLKQAAALAETEVAPITDIRSSEVYRRLMVGVMLVRAARLAAARLAGRGPDYGLNILEEPVS
;
A
#
# COMPACT_ATOMS: atom_id res chain seq x y z
N MET A 1 23.97 -10.78 -12.65
CA MET A 1 24.62 -9.52 -13.08
C MET A 1 25.04 -8.76 -11.83
N SER A 2 26.27 -8.25 -11.81
CA SER A 2 26.79 -7.38 -10.74
C SER A 2 26.15 -5.98 -10.82
N ILE A 3 26.17 -5.25 -9.71
CA ILE A 3 25.82 -3.83 -9.70
C ILE A 3 26.97 -3.08 -10.36
N ALA A 4 26.70 -2.28 -11.38
CA ALA A 4 27.72 -1.61 -12.19
C ALA A 4 28.22 -0.28 -11.61
N CYS A 5 27.52 0.31 -10.64
CA CYS A 5 27.94 1.57 -10.01
C CYS A 5 28.63 1.34 -8.67
N GLU A 6 29.68 2.12 -8.40
CA GLU A 6 30.31 2.19 -7.09
C GLU A 6 29.50 3.12 -6.17
N PHE A 7 29.39 2.78 -4.89
CA PHE A 7 28.76 3.60 -3.87
C PHE A 7 29.38 3.32 -2.50
N ALA A 8 29.42 4.32 -1.65
CA ALA A 8 29.71 4.12 -0.24
C ALA A 8 28.49 3.52 0.50
N TYR A 9 28.76 2.69 1.50
CA TYR A 9 27.71 2.11 2.35
C TYR A 9 27.85 2.67 3.77
N ALA A 10 26.74 3.23 4.30
CA ALA A 10 26.68 3.79 5.63
C ALA A 10 25.58 3.12 6.45
N LYS A 11 25.90 2.71 7.68
CA LYS A 11 24.97 2.09 8.63
C LYS A 11 24.85 2.99 9.86
N PRO A 12 23.91 3.96 9.87
CA PRO A 12 23.73 4.89 10.99
C PRO A 12 23.26 4.17 12.26
N ALA A 13 23.71 4.68 13.41
CA ALA A 13 23.33 4.15 14.72
C ALA A 13 21.92 4.62 15.16
N GLY A 14 21.37 5.69 14.56
CA GLY A 14 20.05 6.23 14.91
C GLY A 14 19.48 7.14 13.84
N LEU A 15 18.22 7.53 14.03
CA LEU A 15 17.46 8.31 13.05
C LEU A 15 18.10 9.68 12.75
N LYS A 16 18.66 10.36 13.76
CA LYS A 16 19.34 11.66 13.58
C LYS A 16 20.55 11.57 12.67
N GLU A 17 21.36 10.53 12.81
CA GLU A 17 22.51 10.28 11.95
C GLU A 17 22.06 9.92 10.52
N ALA A 18 21.04 9.06 10.37
CA ALA A 18 20.48 8.72 9.08
C ALA A 18 20.00 9.94 8.30
N LEU A 19 19.28 10.85 8.95
CA LEU A 19 18.83 12.12 8.36
C LEU A 19 20.02 12.98 7.92
N ARG A 20 21.08 13.08 8.75
CA ARG A 20 22.29 13.81 8.40
C ARG A 20 22.98 13.23 7.17
N LEU A 21 23.08 11.91 7.09
CA LEU A 21 23.69 11.22 5.95
C LEU A 21 22.87 11.43 4.66
N LEU A 22 21.53 11.31 4.72
CA LEU A 22 20.65 11.52 3.57
C LEU A 22 20.58 12.97 3.09
N ALA A 23 20.89 13.93 3.96
CA ALA A 23 20.96 15.34 3.62
C ALA A 23 22.32 15.76 2.99
N ARG A 24 23.32 14.88 2.97
CA ARG A 24 24.64 15.20 2.42
C ARG A 24 24.55 15.49 0.91
N ASN A 25 25.26 16.53 0.51
CA ASN A 25 25.43 16.81 -0.91
C ASN A 25 26.66 16.04 -1.43
N VAL A 26 26.42 14.82 -1.90
CA VAL A 26 27.44 13.97 -2.50
C VAL A 26 27.10 13.70 -3.97
N PRO A 27 28.06 13.51 -4.87
CA PRO A 27 27.79 13.08 -6.25
C PRO A 27 26.87 11.85 -6.25
N GLY A 28 25.87 11.82 -7.14
CA GLY A 28 24.86 10.76 -7.17
C GLY A 28 23.85 10.77 -6.00
N GLY A 29 24.05 11.60 -4.99
CA GLY A 29 23.18 11.72 -3.82
C GLY A 29 23.28 10.54 -2.85
N ALA A 30 22.47 10.60 -1.79
CA ALA A 30 22.34 9.54 -0.80
C ALA A 30 20.93 8.92 -0.90
N ILE A 31 20.85 7.60 -0.96
CA ILE A 31 19.58 6.86 -1.08
C ILE A 31 19.38 5.96 0.16
N PRO A 32 18.19 5.97 0.79
CA PRO A 32 17.88 5.08 1.91
C PRO A 32 17.70 3.64 1.44
N LEU A 33 18.31 2.69 2.14
CA LEU A 33 18.15 1.25 1.95
C LEU A 33 17.31 0.67 3.09
N ALA A 34 16.06 0.29 2.80
CA ALA A 34 15.22 -0.50 3.71
C ALA A 34 15.29 -1.99 3.33
N GLY A 35 14.20 -2.61 2.88
CA GLY A 35 14.20 -4.01 2.44
C GLY A 35 15.06 -4.32 1.22
N GLY A 36 15.28 -3.35 0.36
CA GLY A 36 16.14 -3.43 -0.84
C GLY A 36 15.49 -4.11 -2.04
N THR A 37 14.28 -4.63 -1.93
CA THR A 37 13.62 -5.45 -2.97
C THR A 37 13.36 -4.71 -4.28
N ASP A 38 13.15 -3.40 -4.25
CA ASP A 38 13.08 -2.55 -5.44
C ASP A 38 14.47 -1.94 -5.75
N LEU A 39 15.15 -1.40 -4.72
CA LEU A 39 16.36 -0.63 -4.90
C LEU A 39 17.50 -1.45 -5.51
N VAL A 40 17.66 -2.72 -5.11
CA VAL A 40 18.73 -3.59 -5.66
C VAL A 40 18.49 -3.86 -7.14
N ALA A 41 17.25 -4.04 -7.58
CA ALA A 41 16.92 -4.16 -9.00
C ALA A 41 17.28 -2.86 -9.74
N TRP A 42 16.86 -1.71 -9.23
CA TRP A 42 17.18 -0.41 -9.84
C TRP A 42 18.67 -0.11 -9.94
N LEU A 43 19.48 -0.53 -8.95
CA LEU A 43 20.94 -0.44 -9.00
C LEU A 43 21.54 -1.34 -10.09
N ARG A 44 21.03 -2.57 -10.22
CA ARG A 44 21.47 -3.53 -11.24
C ARG A 44 21.13 -3.09 -12.65
N ASP A 45 19.95 -2.49 -12.82
CA ASP A 45 19.45 -2.00 -14.10
C ASP A 45 20.00 -0.60 -14.46
N GLY A 46 20.86 -0.01 -13.60
CA GLY A 46 21.40 1.33 -13.78
C GLY A 46 20.37 2.46 -13.69
N ALA A 47 19.16 2.16 -13.20
CA ALA A 47 18.07 3.14 -13.04
C ALA A 47 18.36 4.18 -11.94
N VAL A 48 19.27 3.86 -11.03
CA VAL A 48 19.81 4.75 -10.00
C VAL A 48 21.30 4.49 -9.80
N SER A 49 22.08 5.55 -9.54
CA SER A 49 23.52 5.49 -9.28
C SER A 49 23.87 6.40 -8.10
N PRO A 50 23.57 5.98 -6.85
CA PRO A 50 23.82 6.79 -5.67
C PRO A 50 25.32 6.85 -5.33
N GLY A 51 25.77 7.97 -4.75
CA GLY A 51 27.10 8.03 -4.13
C GLY A 51 27.15 7.34 -2.77
N VAL A 52 26.01 7.25 -2.06
CA VAL A 52 25.92 6.61 -0.74
C VAL A 52 24.60 5.85 -0.59
N LEU A 53 24.67 4.60 -0.12
CA LEU A 53 23.51 3.87 0.43
C LEU A 53 23.49 4.01 1.94
N VAL A 54 22.38 4.51 2.48
CA VAL A 54 22.15 4.67 3.92
C VAL A 54 21.25 3.54 4.41
N ASP A 55 21.82 2.58 5.12
CA ASP A 55 21.11 1.40 5.62
C ASP A 55 20.21 1.73 6.82
N LEU A 56 18.90 1.67 6.62
CA LEU A 56 17.91 1.95 7.66
C LEU A 56 17.49 0.72 8.45
N LYS A 57 17.93 -0.48 8.09
CA LYS A 57 17.45 -1.75 8.68
C LYS A 57 17.73 -1.90 10.17
N GLY A 58 18.81 -1.28 10.65
CA GLY A 58 19.19 -1.31 12.06
C GLY A 58 18.47 -0.31 12.96
N LEU A 59 17.67 0.60 12.40
CA LEU A 59 17.04 1.68 13.16
C LEU A 59 15.81 1.18 13.92
N ALA A 60 15.91 1.09 15.25
CA ALA A 60 14.81 0.65 16.14
C ALA A 60 13.59 1.57 16.04
N GLU A 61 13.80 2.88 15.79
CA GLU A 61 12.75 3.88 15.64
C GLU A 61 11.80 3.62 14.47
N LEU A 62 12.24 2.82 13.48
CA LEU A 62 11.45 2.42 12.32
C LEU A 62 10.72 1.10 12.50
N ARG A 63 10.81 0.47 13.66
CA ARG A 63 10.31 -0.88 13.92
C ARG A 63 9.06 -0.88 14.79
N GLY A 64 8.36 -2.02 14.74
CA GLY A 64 7.31 -2.39 15.67
C GLY A 64 5.90 -1.97 15.25
N ILE A 65 4.94 -2.70 15.81
CA ILE A 65 3.50 -2.52 15.61
C ILE A 65 2.88 -2.38 17.00
N ARG A 66 2.18 -1.27 17.25
CA ARG A 66 1.58 -0.98 18.56
C ARG A 66 0.32 -0.15 18.48
N LEU A 67 -0.52 -0.25 19.49
CA LEU A 67 -1.63 0.68 19.69
C LEU A 67 -1.12 1.87 20.49
N GLN A 68 -1.40 3.07 20.01
CA GLN A 68 -1.00 4.31 20.64
C GLN A 68 -2.05 5.41 20.36
N GLY A 69 -2.61 6.01 21.40
CA GLY A 69 -3.59 7.11 21.25
C GLY A 69 -4.80 6.75 20.36
N GLY A 70 -5.38 5.56 20.52
CA GLY A 70 -6.52 5.11 19.70
C GLY A 70 -6.18 4.81 18.23
N ARG A 71 -4.89 4.74 17.89
CA ARG A 71 -4.42 4.44 16.54
C ARG A 71 -3.50 3.22 16.53
N LEU A 72 -3.59 2.42 15.49
CA LEU A 72 -2.61 1.38 15.18
C LEU A 72 -1.41 2.06 14.51
N ARG A 73 -0.26 2.05 15.18
CA ARG A 73 1.02 2.58 14.66
C ARG A 73 1.88 1.43 14.17
N ILE A 74 2.37 1.52 12.94
CA ILE A 74 3.24 0.57 12.27
C ILE A 74 4.53 1.30 11.88
N GLY A 75 5.67 0.85 12.35
CA GLY A 75 6.97 1.40 11.96
C GLY A 75 7.23 1.19 10.47
N ALA A 76 7.84 2.14 9.79
CA ALA A 76 8.07 2.08 8.34
C ALA A 76 9.02 0.95 7.93
N GLY A 77 9.91 0.53 8.82
CA GLY A 77 10.82 -0.62 8.64
C GLY A 77 10.16 -1.98 8.90
N THR A 78 8.87 -2.03 9.24
CA THR A 78 8.13 -3.28 9.43
C THR A 78 7.96 -3.99 8.10
N THR A 79 8.31 -5.27 8.03
CA THR A 79 8.20 -6.09 6.82
C THR A 79 6.74 -6.52 6.58
N PHE A 80 6.42 -6.90 5.35
CA PHE A 80 5.09 -7.45 5.04
C PHE A 80 4.83 -8.76 5.78
N ALA A 81 5.84 -9.59 6.01
CA ALA A 81 5.72 -10.80 6.81
C ALA A 81 5.33 -10.48 8.26
N GLU A 82 5.95 -9.48 8.89
CA GLU A 82 5.59 -9.00 10.24
C GLU A 82 4.16 -8.43 10.28
N ILE A 83 3.73 -7.71 9.25
CA ILE A 83 2.34 -7.19 9.12
C ILE A 83 1.34 -8.35 9.09
N ILE A 84 1.57 -9.37 8.26
CA ILE A 84 0.71 -10.55 8.12
C ILE A 84 0.64 -11.33 9.44
N ALA A 85 1.77 -11.49 10.12
CA ALA A 85 1.85 -12.24 11.38
C ALA A 85 1.22 -11.50 12.58
N SER A 86 1.10 -10.16 12.50
CA SER A 86 0.70 -9.33 13.65
C SER A 86 -0.77 -9.51 14.05
N PRO A 87 -1.08 -9.96 15.28
CA PRO A 87 -2.46 -10.01 15.79
C PRO A 87 -3.12 -8.63 15.82
N LEU A 88 -2.36 -7.57 16.10
CA LEU A 88 -2.87 -6.19 16.08
C LEU A 88 -3.32 -5.75 14.69
N VAL A 89 -2.55 -6.08 13.65
CA VAL A 89 -2.93 -5.76 12.27
C VAL A 89 -4.14 -6.59 11.84
N ARG A 90 -4.15 -7.89 12.10
CA ARG A 90 -5.29 -8.77 11.79
C ARG A 90 -6.58 -8.27 12.45
N ARG A 91 -6.50 -7.78 13.68
CA ARG A 91 -7.67 -7.28 14.42
C ARG A 91 -8.12 -5.89 13.97
N HIS A 92 -7.20 -4.95 13.74
CA HIS A 92 -7.52 -3.53 13.56
C HIS A 92 -7.32 -3.01 12.12
N ALA A 93 -6.60 -3.73 11.29
CA ALA A 93 -6.35 -3.37 9.89
C ALA A 93 -6.31 -4.63 8.97
N PRO A 94 -7.34 -5.51 9.01
CA PRO A 94 -7.33 -6.78 8.29
C PRO A 94 -7.19 -6.61 6.77
N ILE A 95 -7.72 -5.55 6.18
CA ILE A 95 -7.57 -5.24 4.74
C ILE A 95 -6.09 -5.00 4.39
N LEU A 96 -5.32 -4.40 5.31
CA LEU A 96 -3.86 -4.24 5.12
C LEU A 96 -3.13 -5.58 5.21
N ALA A 97 -3.58 -6.49 6.10
CA ALA A 97 -3.03 -7.85 6.18
C ALA A 97 -3.30 -8.64 4.88
N GLU A 98 -4.51 -8.53 4.31
CA GLU A 98 -4.84 -9.13 3.01
C GLU A 98 -3.94 -8.57 1.89
N ALA A 99 -3.84 -7.24 1.79
CA ALA A 99 -2.99 -6.59 0.80
C ALA A 99 -1.51 -7.01 0.96
N ALA A 100 -1.01 -7.08 2.20
CA ALA A 100 0.34 -7.53 2.51
C ALA A 100 0.59 -8.98 2.08
N GLY A 101 -0.39 -9.87 2.25
CA GLY A 101 -0.33 -11.27 1.82
C GLY A 101 -0.19 -11.45 0.31
N MET A 102 -0.63 -10.45 -0.47
CA MET A 102 -0.57 -10.44 -1.93
C MET A 102 0.67 -9.77 -2.52
N VAL A 103 1.55 -9.23 -1.67
CA VAL A 103 2.83 -8.65 -2.13
C VAL A 103 3.77 -9.77 -2.52
N ALA A 104 4.14 -9.83 -3.80
CA ALA A 104 5.19 -10.69 -4.35
C ALA A 104 5.28 -12.11 -3.72
N SER A 105 6.49 -12.66 -3.57
CA SER A 105 6.75 -13.95 -2.94
C SER A 105 6.96 -13.87 -1.42
N VAL A 106 6.99 -15.01 -0.74
CA VAL A 106 7.34 -15.11 0.70
C VAL A 106 8.72 -14.53 0.96
N GLY A 107 9.71 -14.84 0.11
CA GLY A 107 11.07 -14.31 0.25
C GLY A 107 11.11 -12.79 0.16
N VAL A 108 10.34 -12.21 -0.77
CA VAL A 108 10.21 -10.74 -0.89
C VAL A 108 9.52 -10.15 0.33
N ARG A 109 8.41 -10.73 0.81
CA ARG A 109 7.67 -10.25 2.00
C ARG A 109 8.49 -10.26 3.27
N ASN A 110 9.46 -11.18 3.40
CA ASN A 110 10.40 -11.22 4.53
C ASN A 110 11.41 -10.07 4.53
N ARG A 111 11.57 -9.39 3.40
CA ARG A 111 12.53 -8.28 3.22
C ARG A 111 11.84 -6.94 2.96
N ALA A 112 10.86 -6.92 2.05
CA ALA A 112 10.13 -5.72 1.68
C ALA A 112 9.40 -5.12 2.90
N THR A 113 9.58 -3.81 3.10
CA THR A 113 8.97 -3.08 4.21
C THR A 113 7.81 -2.23 3.70
N VAL A 114 6.82 -1.99 4.57
CA VAL A 114 5.70 -1.12 4.22
C VAL A 114 6.16 0.30 3.87
N GLY A 115 7.15 0.83 4.58
CA GLY A 115 7.74 2.14 4.27
C GLY A 115 8.45 2.15 2.93
N GLY A 116 9.23 1.11 2.61
CA GLY A 116 9.88 0.96 1.31
C GLY A 116 8.87 0.94 0.16
N ASN A 117 7.80 0.15 0.29
CA ASN A 117 6.74 0.05 -0.71
C ASN A 117 6.04 1.41 -0.97
N LEU A 118 5.75 2.17 0.11
CA LEU A 118 5.14 3.49 0.00
C LEU A 118 6.10 4.54 -0.60
N CYS A 119 7.39 4.45 -0.29
CA CYS A 119 8.41 5.37 -0.82
C CYS A 119 8.79 5.05 -2.27
N SER A 120 8.76 3.78 -2.68
CA SER A 120 8.91 3.39 -4.08
C SER A 120 7.81 3.98 -4.96
N ALA A 121 6.61 4.15 -4.42
CA ALA A 121 5.45 4.77 -5.04
C ALA A 121 5.18 4.30 -6.48
N VAL A 122 5.40 3.02 -6.73
CA VAL A 122 5.03 2.41 -8.02
C VAL A 122 3.50 2.30 -8.13
N PRO A 123 2.91 2.43 -9.32
CA PRO A 123 1.44 2.37 -9.50
C PRO A 123 0.81 1.07 -8.95
N CYS A 124 1.55 -0.04 -8.94
CA CYS A 124 1.12 -1.34 -8.40
C CYS A 124 1.45 -1.54 -6.92
N CYS A 125 1.60 -0.47 -6.15
CA CYS A 125 1.79 -0.48 -4.70
C CYS A 125 0.57 -1.09 -3.99
N ASP A 126 0.62 -2.37 -3.62
CA ASP A 126 -0.51 -3.10 -3.03
C ASP A 126 -0.98 -2.51 -1.69
N SER A 127 -0.06 -1.95 -0.88
CA SER A 127 -0.43 -1.31 0.39
C SER A 127 -1.14 0.03 0.22
N GLY A 128 -0.98 0.71 -0.93
CA GLY A 128 -1.54 2.04 -1.18
C GLY A 128 -3.06 2.10 -1.04
N PRO A 129 -3.85 1.31 -1.79
CA PRO A 129 -5.32 1.29 -1.67
C PRO A 129 -5.80 0.93 -0.26
N ALA A 130 -5.14 -0.06 0.40
CA ALA A 130 -5.48 -0.43 1.77
C ALA A 130 -5.30 0.74 2.75
N LEU A 131 -4.20 1.50 2.63
CA LEU A 131 -3.96 2.66 3.50
C LEU A 131 -4.90 3.83 3.20
N LEU A 132 -5.33 4.00 1.95
CA LEU A 132 -6.31 5.03 1.57
C LEU A 132 -7.67 4.76 2.21
N VAL A 133 -8.19 3.53 2.22
CA VAL A 133 -9.48 3.21 2.84
C VAL A 133 -9.43 3.29 4.37
N TYR A 134 -8.24 3.21 4.98
CA TYR A 134 -8.05 3.44 6.41
C TYR A 134 -7.82 4.91 6.78
N HIS A 135 -7.76 5.84 5.83
CA HIS A 135 -7.36 7.22 6.08
C HIS A 135 -6.05 7.30 6.87
N ALA A 136 -5.07 6.54 6.43
CA ALA A 136 -3.78 6.45 7.09
C ALA A 136 -3.06 7.81 7.13
N THR A 137 -2.25 7.99 8.15
CA THR A 137 -1.33 9.12 8.28
C THR A 137 0.10 8.60 8.24
N LEU A 138 0.92 9.18 7.39
CA LEU A 138 2.34 8.86 7.24
C LEU A 138 3.17 9.85 8.05
N HIS A 139 4.02 9.35 8.95
CA HIS A 139 4.87 10.15 9.83
C HIS A 139 6.27 10.23 9.26
N VAL A 140 6.71 11.42 8.96
CA VAL A 140 8.00 11.70 8.31
C VAL A 140 8.91 12.47 9.26
N ALA A 141 10.15 12.05 9.38
CA ALA A 141 11.21 12.83 10.01
C ALA A 141 12.05 13.53 8.93
N THR A 142 12.38 14.78 9.17
CA THR A 142 13.25 15.62 8.34
C THR A 142 14.23 16.37 9.23
N ALA A 143 15.25 17.02 8.66
CA ALA A 143 16.14 17.91 9.39
C ALA A 143 15.38 19.07 10.09
N ARG A 144 14.17 19.42 9.60
CA ARG A 144 13.32 20.47 10.15
C ARG A 144 12.31 19.98 11.20
N GLY A 145 12.36 18.70 11.59
CA GLY A 145 11.45 18.09 12.56
C GLY A 145 10.48 17.07 11.94
N LEU A 146 9.47 16.70 12.72
CA LEU A 146 8.48 15.69 12.37
C LEU A 146 7.32 16.31 11.59
N LYS A 147 6.80 15.56 10.59
CA LYS A 147 5.60 15.93 9.83
C LYS A 147 4.66 14.74 9.75
N ALA A 148 3.36 15.02 9.69
CA ALA A 148 2.32 14.04 9.46
C ALA A 148 1.64 14.34 8.12
N ILE A 149 1.62 13.38 7.19
CA ILE A 149 1.08 13.54 5.84
C ILE A 149 -0.06 12.52 5.68
N PRO A 150 -1.29 12.95 5.37
CA PRO A 150 -2.38 12.03 5.05
C PRO A 150 -2.05 11.17 3.82
N ALA A 151 -2.45 9.90 3.81
CA ALA A 151 -2.14 8.98 2.72
C ALA A 151 -2.65 9.44 1.36
N ASN A 152 -3.79 10.14 1.30
CA ASN A 152 -4.33 10.72 0.08
C ASN A 152 -3.54 11.92 -0.48
N LYS A 153 -2.56 12.41 0.27
CA LYS A 153 -1.61 13.47 -0.15
C LYS A 153 -0.18 12.94 -0.31
N TRP A 154 0.01 11.62 -0.15
CA TRP A 154 1.33 11.02 -0.19
C TRP A 154 1.86 10.82 -1.61
N PHE A 155 1.04 10.23 -2.49
CA PHE A 155 1.45 9.89 -3.85
C PHE A 155 1.24 11.08 -4.78
N LEU A 156 2.32 11.59 -5.38
CA LEU A 156 2.30 12.75 -6.29
C LEU A 156 2.41 12.34 -7.76
N GLY A 157 2.71 11.08 -8.04
CA GLY A 157 2.89 10.50 -9.36
C GLY A 157 3.67 9.19 -9.28
N PRO A 158 3.88 8.48 -10.39
CA PRO A 158 4.70 7.28 -10.42
C PRO A 158 6.11 7.58 -9.88
N ARG A 159 6.53 6.81 -8.87
CA ARG A 159 7.82 6.95 -8.18
C ARG A 159 8.06 8.34 -7.55
N ARG A 160 6.99 9.09 -7.29
CA ARG A 160 7.05 10.42 -6.66
C ARG A 160 6.11 10.50 -5.46
N THR A 161 6.64 10.91 -4.33
CA THR A 161 5.91 11.07 -3.07
C THR A 161 6.06 12.47 -2.50
N ALA A 162 5.25 12.80 -1.50
CA ALA A 162 5.38 14.03 -0.71
C ALA A 162 6.53 14.00 0.32
N LEU A 163 7.36 12.95 0.30
CA LEU A 163 8.57 12.86 1.13
C LEU A 163 9.59 13.89 0.64
N ALA A 164 9.95 14.82 1.50
CA ALA A 164 10.99 15.79 1.20
C ALA A 164 12.36 15.11 1.02
N ARG A 165 13.20 15.65 0.16
CA ARG A 165 14.58 15.17 -0.03
C ARG A 165 15.30 15.10 1.32
N GLY A 166 16.00 13.99 1.58
CA GLY A 166 16.68 13.73 2.85
C GLY A 166 15.75 13.38 4.02
N GLY A 167 14.42 13.32 3.80
CA GLY A 167 13.47 12.86 4.81
C GLY A 167 13.41 11.34 4.90
N ILE A 168 12.89 10.84 6.01
CA ILE A 168 12.66 9.42 6.27
C ILE A 168 11.22 9.23 6.70
N LEU A 169 10.48 8.32 6.03
CA LEU A 169 9.21 7.82 6.52
C LEU A 169 9.50 6.94 7.74
N THR A 170 8.97 7.33 8.91
CA THR A 170 9.27 6.66 10.17
C THR A 170 8.18 5.69 10.60
N ALA A 171 6.92 6.01 10.32
CA ALA A 171 5.79 5.16 10.66
C ALA A 171 4.55 5.54 9.86
N ILE A 172 3.57 4.61 9.89
CA ILE A 172 2.20 4.81 9.42
C ILE A 172 1.28 4.68 10.64
N SER A 173 0.23 5.48 10.73
CA SER A 173 -0.80 5.30 11.74
C SER A 173 -2.19 5.24 11.14
N LEU A 174 -3.01 4.30 11.63
CA LEU A 174 -4.37 4.03 11.18
C LEU A 174 -5.33 4.29 12.36
N PRO A 175 -6.48 4.97 12.16
CA PRO A 175 -7.48 5.08 13.20
C PRO A 175 -8.08 3.69 13.48
N VAL A 176 -8.23 3.35 14.77
CA VAL A 176 -8.88 2.11 15.18
C VAL A 176 -10.38 2.35 15.26
N ALA A 177 -11.14 1.60 14.46
CA ALA A 177 -12.60 1.64 14.45
C ALA A 177 -13.16 0.27 14.03
N LYS A 178 -14.35 -0.08 14.51
CA LYS A 178 -15.05 -1.29 14.07
C LYS A 178 -15.48 -1.16 12.61
N HIS A 179 -15.09 -2.09 11.79
CA HIS A 179 -15.38 -2.11 10.36
C HIS A 179 -15.27 -3.53 9.79
N ALA A 180 -15.74 -3.70 8.57
CA ALA A 180 -15.42 -4.83 7.72
C ALA A 180 -14.86 -4.32 6.38
N GLY A 181 -14.28 -5.21 5.59
CA GLY A 181 -13.75 -4.84 4.28
C GLY A 181 -13.16 -6.02 3.53
N ALA A 182 -12.58 -5.74 2.38
CA ALA A 182 -11.90 -6.72 1.55
C ALA A 182 -10.85 -6.03 0.68
N PHE A 183 -9.81 -6.78 0.32
CA PHE A 183 -8.83 -6.42 -0.70
C PHE A 183 -8.88 -7.45 -1.83
N ALA A 184 -8.91 -6.98 -3.07
CA ALA A 184 -8.86 -7.80 -4.26
C ALA A 184 -7.68 -7.38 -5.14
N LYS A 185 -6.92 -8.35 -5.66
CA LYS A 185 -5.80 -8.11 -6.58
C LYS A 185 -5.94 -9.01 -7.80
N LEU A 186 -6.02 -8.42 -8.97
CA LEU A 186 -5.99 -9.12 -10.24
C LEU A 186 -4.54 -9.33 -10.68
N LYS A 187 -4.18 -10.59 -10.93
CA LYS A 187 -2.87 -11.05 -11.44
C LYS A 187 -3.07 -11.81 -12.75
N ARG A 188 -2.03 -11.98 -13.56
CA ARG A 188 -2.09 -12.79 -14.79
C ARG A 188 -2.15 -14.29 -14.51
N TYR A 189 -1.49 -14.69 -13.43
CA TYR A 189 -1.41 -16.09 -13.01
C TYR A 189 -1.40 -16.22 -11.49
N ARG A 190 -1.61 -17.43 -10.99
CA ARG A 190 -1.48 -17.72 -9.55
C ARG A 190 -0.02 -17.62 -9.13
N GLY A 191 0.23 -17.11 -7.92
CA GLY A 191 1.58 -16.92 -7.39
C GLY A 191 2.04 -15.47 -7.41
N GLU A 192 3.34 -15.24 -7.60
CA GLU A 192 3.97 -13.93 -7.58
C GLU A 192 3.74 -13.18 -8.90
N ASP A 193 3.01 -12.08 -8.85
CA ASP A 193 2.85 -11.15 -9.98
C ASP A 193 2.49 -9.75 -9.48
N LEU A 194 2.75 -8.75 -10.34
CA LEU A 194 2.29 -7.38 -10.13
C LEU A 194 0.80 -7.26 -10.42
N ALA A 195 0.12 -6.38 -9.70
CA ALA A 195 -1.29 -6.13 -9.93
C ALA A 195 -1.55 -5.53 -11.32
N GLN A 196 -2.48 -6.13 -12.08
CA GLN A 196 -3.10 -5.49 -13.23
C GLN A 196 -4.12 -4.45 -12.79
N ALA A 197 -4.87 -4.77 -11.72
CA ALA A 197 -5.77 -3.90 -11.00
C ALA A 197 -5.86 -4.37 -9.55
N SER A 198 -6.15 -3.47 -8.61
CA SER A 198 -6.50 -3.82 -7.24
C SER A 198 -7.60 -2.91 -6.71
N VAL A 199 -8.43 -3.46 -5.83
CA VAL A 199 -9.54 -2.75 -5.19
C VAL A 199 -9.51 -3.03 -3.69
N ALA A 200 -9.54 -1.99 -2.88
CA ALA A 200 -9.76 -2.07 -1.45
C ALA A 200 -11.11 -1.45 -1.10
N VAL A 201 -11.90 -2.13 -0.29
CA VAL A 201 -13.15 -1.60 0.25
C VAL A 201 -13.17 -1.73 1.76
N ARG A 202 -13.75 -0.74 2.43
CA ARG A 202 -14.01 -0.74 3.87
C ARG A 202 -15.40 -0.18 4.12
N VAL A 203 -16.15 -0.80 5.04
CA VAL A 203 -17.48 -0.33 5.46
C VAL A 203 -17.58 -0.40 6.99
N ASP A 204 -18.15 0.62 7.61
CA ASP A 204 -18.41 0.64 9.04
C ASP A 204 -19.87 0.25 9.37
N ALA A 205 -20.16 0.16 10.68
CA ALA A 205 -21.49 -0.18 11.17
C ALA A 205 -22.59 0.84 10.81
N LYS A 206 -22.21 2.06 10.38
CA LYS A 206 -23.14 3.10 9.92
C LYS A 206 -23.37 3.04 8.41
N GLY A 207 -22.68 2.14 7.68
CA GLY A 207 -22.74 2.04 6.23
C GLY A 207 -21.91 3.13 5.54
N ALA A 208 -20.89 3.68 6.19
CA ALA A 208 -19.92 4.56 5.54
C ALA A 208 -18.89 3.72 4.78
N TRP A 209 -18.94 3.80 3.47
CA TRP A 209 -18.03 3.10 2.56
C TRP A 209 -16.79 3.92 2.25
N GLN A 210 -15.67 3.23 2.19
CA GLN A 210 -14.39 3.73 1.71
C GLN A 210 -13.93 2.80 0.59
N VAL A 211 -13.59 3.36 -0.56
CA VAL A 211 -13.18 2.61 -1.75
C VAL A 211 -11.88 3.19 -2.28
N ALA A 212 -10.94 2.35 -2.66
CA ALA A 212 -9.70 2.76 -3.29
C ALA A 212 -9.24 1.74 -4.34
N TYR A 213 -8.54 2.24 -5.34
CA TYR A 213 -8.06 1.49 -6.49
C TYR A 213 -6.54 1.59 -6.61
N GLY A 214 -5.90 0.52 -7.08
CA GLY A 214 -4.47 0.47 -7.40
C GLY A 214 -4.22 -0.10 -8.79
N SER A 215 -3.10 0.23 -9.38
CA SER A 215 -2.65 -0.19 -10.73
C SER A 215 -3.54 0.27 -11.89
N VAL A 216 -4.49 1.17 -11.65
CA VAL A 216 -5.47 1.64 -12.63
C VAL A 216 -5.52 3.18 -12.73
N ALA A 217 -4.47 3.81 -12.25
CA ALA A 217 -4.16 5.23 -12.37
C ALA A 217 -2.64 5.40 -12.11
N PRO A 218 -2.04 6.58 -12.38
CA PRO A 218 -0.63 6.85 -12.07
C PRO A 218 -0.25 6.63 -10.60
N THR A 219 -1.21 6.73 -9.68
CA THR A 219 -1.06 6.49 -8.25
C THR A 219 -2.26 5.72 -7.71
N PRO A 220 -2.18 5.12 -6.51
CA PRO A 220 -3.37 4.67 -5.80
C PRO A 220 -4.35 5.82 -5.58
N ILE A 221 -5.64 5.61 -5.88
CA ILE A 221 -6.67 6.63 -5.83
C ILE A 221 -7.90 6.18 -5.04
N ARG A 222 -8.70 7.14 -4.55
CA ARG A 222 -10.00 6.91 -3.91
C ARG A 222 -11.11 6.85 -4.96
N GLY A 223 -12.22 6.16 -4.60
CA GLY A 223 -13.44 6.06 -5.38
C GLY A 223 -14.61 6.89 -4.80
N PRO A 224 -14.55 8.24 -4.80
CA PRO A 224 -15.53 9.08 -4.11
C PRO A 224 -16.94 9.02 -4.69
N LYS A 225 -17.12 8.73 -5.98
CA LYS A 225 -18.45 8.57 -6.58
C LYS A 225 -19.13 7.30 -6.06
N VAL A 226 -18.38 6.19 -6.04
CA VAL A 226 -18.85 4.90 -5.51
C VAL A 226 -19.14 5.02 -4.01
N GLU A 227 -18.28 5.69 -3.24
CA GLU A 227 -18.51 5.91 -1.80
C GLU A 227 -19.80 6.66 -1.52
N ARG A 228 -20.10 7.70 -2.30
CA ARG A 228 -21.36 8.46 -2.18
C ARG A 228 -22.58 7.61 -2.54
N LEU A 229 -22.49 6.81 -3.61
CA LEU A 229 -23.58 5.93 -4.03
C LEU A 229 -23.90 4.88 -2.97
N LEU A 230 -22.88 4.28 -2.35
CA LEU A 230 -23.05 3.21 -1.36
C LEU A 230 -23.32 3.72 0.07
N LYS A 231 -23.31 5.03 0.29
CA LYS A 231 -23.49 5.62 1.63
C LYS A 231 -24.78 5.16 2.29
N GLY A 232 -24.68 4.69 3.55
CA GLY A 232 -25.80 4.19 4.34
C GLY A 232 -26.18 2.73 4.06
N GLN A 233 -25.67 2.13 3.00
CA GLN A 233 -26.01 0.76 2.59
C GLN A 233 -25.11 -0.26 3.31
N LYS A 234 -25.64 -0.98 4.30
CA LYS A 234 -24.91 -2.08 4.97
C LYS A 234 -24.91 -3.37 4.13
N LYS A 235 -25.92 -3.56 3.30
CA LYS A 235 -26.09 -4.69 2.37
C LYS A 235 -26.59 -4.15 1.03
N PRO A 236 -25.72 -3.62 0.17
CA PRO A 236 -26.13 -3.07 -1.12
C PRO A 236 -26.82 -4.12 -1.99
N ALA A 237 -27.96 -3.75 -2.61
CA ALA A 237 -28.68 -4.60 -3.55
C ALA A 237 -27.88 -4.83 -4.83
N ALA A 238 -28.15 -5.92 -5.55
CA ALA A 238 -27.42 -6.26 -6.78
C ALA A 238 -27.48 -5.14 -7.85
N ALA A 239 -28.67 -4.50 -8.00
CA ALA A 239 -28.84 -3.37 -8.92
C ALA A 239 -27.95 -2.18 -8.56
N LEU A 240 -27.83 -1.85 -7.26
CA LEU A 240 -26.96 -0.77 -6.78
C LEU A 240 -25.50 -1.10 -6.97
N LEU A 241 -25.09 -2.35 -6.76
CA LEU A 241 -23.72 -2.81 -7.02
C LEU A 241 -23.37 -2.76 -8.51
N LYS A 242 -24.33 -3.03 -9.42
CA LYS A 242 -24.14 -2.87 -10.86
C LYS A 242 -23.91 -1.39 -11.22
N GLN A 243 -24.64 -0.47 -10.61
CA GLN A 243 -24.40 0.98 -10.78
C GLN A 243 -23.05 1.39 -10.21
N ALA A 244 -22.67 0.87 -9.04
CA ALA A 244 -21.36 1.12 -8.43
C ALA A 244 -20.21 0.64 -9.33
N ALA A 245 -20.34 -0.52 -9.99
CA ALA A 245 -19.37 -1.02 -10.95
C ALA A 245 -19.17 -0.06 -12.12
N ALA A 246 -20.26 0.40 -12.75
CA ALA A 246 -20.20 1.36 -13.85
C ALA A 246 -19.57 2.70 -13.43
N LEU A 247 -19.86 3.18 -12.20
CA LEU A 247 -19.22 4.38 -11.67
C LEU A 247 -17.71 4.18 -11.43
N ALA A 248 -17.29 3.02 -10.91
CA ALA A 248 -15.88 2.71 -10.67
C ALA A 248 -15.05 2.79 -11.96
N GLU A 249 -15.60 2.32 -13.08
CA GLU A 249 -14.97 2.40 -14.38
C GLU A 249 -14.71 3.86 -14.84
N THR A 250 -15.53 4.81 -14.36
CA THR A 250 -15.35 6.25 -14.65
C THR A 250 -14.38 6.97 -13.72
N GLU A 251 -13.96 6.33 -12.63
CA GLU A 251 -13.04 6.91 -11.63
C GLU A 251 -11.59 6.59 -11.91
N VAL A 252 -11.31 5.64 -12.82
CA VAL A 252 -9.97 5.13 -13.09
C VAL A 252 -9.46 5.56 -14.46
N ALA A 253 -8.13 5.66 -14.58
CA ALA A 253 -7.42 6.01 -15.81
C ALA A 253 -6.23 5.05 -16.01
N PRO A 254 -6.49 3.77 -16.29
CA PRO A 254 -5.44 2.79 -16.55
C PRO A 254 -4.74 3.03 -17.89
N ILE A 255 -3.56 2.45 -18.01
CA ILE A 255 -2.79 2.38 -19.25
C ILE A 255 -2.82 0.96 -19.83
N THR A 256 -2.60 0.84 -21.12
CA THR A 256 -2.25 -0.41 -21.79
C THR A 256 -0.74 -0.65 -21.64
N ASP A 257 -0.34 -1.83 -21.16
CA ASP A 257 1.05 -2.27 -21.09
C ASP A 257 1.16 -3.77 -21.43
N ILE A 258 2.36 -4.33 -21.32
CA ILE A 258 2.62 -5.76 -21.60
C ILE A 258 1.82 -6.74 -20.71
N ARG A 259 1.18 -6.26 -19.63
CA ARG A 259 0.41 -7.09 -18.70
C ARG A 259 -1.06 -7.13 -19.04
N SER A 260 -1.63 -5.99 -19.50
CA SER A 260 -3.07 -5.88 -19.73
C SER A 260 -3.43 -4.61 -20.49
N SER A 261 -4.54 -4.65 -21.24
CA SER A 261 -5.11 -3.47 -21.86
C SER A 261 -5.82 -2.57 -20.84
N GLU A 262 -5.89 -1.27 -21.13
CA GLU A 262 -6.66 -0.31 -20.32
C GLU A 262 -8.14 -0.67 -20.23
N VAL A 263 -8.73 -1.17 -21.33
CA VAL A 263 -10.12 -1.60 -21.41
C VAL A 263 -10.39 -2.73 -20.42
N TYR A 264 -9.54 -3.76 -20.44
CA TYR A 264 -9.68 -4.89 -19.52
C TYR A 264 -9.50 -4.48 -18.06
N ARG A 265 -8.49 -3.65 -17.74
CA ARG A 265 -8.27 -3.14 -16.38
C ARG A 265 -9.47 -2.35 -15.88
N ARG A 266 -10.06 -1.51 -16.72
CA ARG A 266 -11.25 -0.70 -16.42
C ARG A 266 -12.46 -1.59 -16.10
N LEU A 267 -12.76 -2.55 -16.97
CA LEU A 267 -13.84 -3.52 -16.76
C LEU A 267 -13.64 -4.32 -15.46
N MET A 268 -12.41 -4.79 -15.22
CA MET A 268 -12.12 -5.62 -14.05
C MET A 268 -12.23 -4.87 -12.73
N VAL A 269 -11.99 -3.57 -12.70
CA VAL A 269 -12.25 -2.74 -11.50
C VAL A 269 -13.71 -2.83 -11.08
N GLY A 270 -14.65 -2.74 -12.02
CA GLY A 270 -16.09 -2.89 -11.75
C GLY A 270 -16.43 -4.28 -11.17
N VAL A 271 -15.91 -5.35 -11.80
CA VAL A 271 -16.09 -6.73 -11.36
C VAL A 271 -15.53 -6.93 -9.94
N MET A 272 -14.30 -6.48 -9.71
CA MET A 272 -13.60 -6.61 -8.43
C MET A 272 -14.31 -5.83 -7.32
N LEU A 273 -14.80 -4.62 -7.63
CA LEU A 273 -15.56 -3.81 -6.68
C LEU A 273 -16.82 -4.53 -6.20
N VAL A 274 -17.59 -5.13 -7.12
CA VAL A 274 -18.80 -5.88 -6.76
C VAL A 274 -18.48 -7.05 -5.82
N ARG A 275 -17.45 -7.83 -6.14
CA ARG A 275 -17.02 -8.96 -5.30
C ARG A 275 -16.54 -8.49 -3.93
N ALA A 276 -15.68 -7.48 -3.88
CA ALA A 276 -15.16 -6.92 -2.64
C ALA A 276 -16.25 -6.30 -1.77
N ALA A 277 -17.22 -5.58 -2.37
CA ALA A 277 -18.33 -4.97 -1.64
C ALA A 277 -19.28 -6.04 -1.06
N ARG A 278 -19.59 -7.11 -1.80
CA ARG A 278 -20.38 -8.24 -1.29
C ARG A 278 -19.70 -8.90 -0.11
N LEU A 279 -18.41 -9.19 -0.22
CA LEU A 279 -17.61 -9.79 0.85
C LEU A 279 -17.54 -8.87 2.08
N ALA A 280 -17.28 -7.58 1.88
CA ALA A 280 -17.26 -6.61 2.97
C ALA A 280 -18.60 -6.54 3.71
N ALA A 281 -19.73 -6.53 2.98
CA ALA A 281 -21.07 -6.56 3.56
C ALA A 281 -21.36 -7.87 4.32
N ALA A 282 -20.93 -9.02 3.79
CA ALA A 282 -21.06 -10.31 4.46
C ALA A 282 -20.25 -10.35 5.76
N ARG A 283 -18.99 -9.89 5.74
CA ARG A 283 -18.12 -9.78 6.92
C ARG A 283 -18.70 -8.80 7.96
N LEU A 284 -19.28 -7.69 7.52
CA LEU A 284 -19.95 -6.75 8.43
C LEU A 284 -21.12 -7.39 9.18
N ALA A 285 -21.83 -8.31 8.50
CA ALA A 285 -22.92 -9.09 9.08
C ALA A 285 -22.46 -10.34 9.85
N GLY A 286 -21.13 -10.57 10.01
CA GLY A 286 -20.58 -11.75 10.69
C GLY A 286 -20.72 -13.06 9.91
N ARG A 287 -20.84 -13.02 8.58
CA ARG A 287 -21.14 -14.18 7.71
C ARG A 287 -20.16 -14.33 6.55
N GLY A 288 -19.08 -13.66 6.52
CA GLY A 288 -18.07 -13.81 5.46
C GLY A 288 -16.96 -14.76 5.87
N PRO A 289 -16.15 -15.27 4.92
CA PRO A 289 -14.92 -15.97 5.22
C PRO A 289 -13.93 -15.06 5.96
N ASP A 290 -13.02 -15.68 6.67
CA ASP A 290 -11.94 -14.98 7.36
C ASP A 290 -11.08 -14.17 6.39
N TYR A 291 -10.38 -13.18 6.93
CA TYR A 291 -9.44 -12.41 6.15
C TYR A 291 -8.21 -13.24 5.77
N GLY A 292 -7.68 -13.01 4.58
CA GLY A 292 -6.42 -13.61 4.11
C GLY A 292 -6.50 -14.30 2.75
N LEU A 293 -7.68 -14.44 2.18
CA LEU A 293 -7.89 -15.04 0.86
C LEU A 293 -8.07 -13.98 -0.22
N ASN A 294 -7.51 -14.22 -1.40
CA ASN A 294 -7.81 -13.40 -2.56
C ASN A 294 -9.16 -13.81 -3.14
N ILE A 295 -10.15 -12.96 -3.03
CA ILE A 295 -11.53 -13.19 -3.47
C ILE A 295 -11.68 -13.47 -4.99
N LEU A 296 -10.63 -13.27 -5.78
CA LEU A 296 -10.60 -13.61 -7.20
C LEU A 296 -10.13 -15.03 -7.45
N GLU A 297 -9.55 -15.69 -6.45
CA GLU A 297 -9.03 -17.06 -6.53
C GLU A 297 -10.00 -18.08 -5.94
N GLU A 298 -11.05 -17.63 -5.25
CA GLU A 298 -12.12 -18.50 -4.76
C GLU A 298 -13.12 -18.83 -5.89
N PRO A 299 -13.61 -20.10 -5.99
CA PRO A 299 -14.72 -20.40 -6.87
C PRO A 299 -15.94 -19.56 -6.45
N VAL A 300 -16.61 -18.97 -7.42
CA VAL A 300 -17.89 -18.28 -7.20
C VAL A 300 -18.93 -19.38 -6.94
N SER A 301 -19.26 -19.60 -5.65
CA SER A 301 -20.38 -20.45 -5.24
C SER A 301 -21.72 -19.77 -5.53
#